data_ab702769c35eaba8b8474bc55ffa1f53
#
_entry.id   ab702769c35eaba8b8474bc55ffa1f53
#
_cell.length_a   1.000
_cell.length_b   1.000
_cell.length_c   1.000
_cell.angle_alpha   90.00
_cell.angle_beta   90.00
_cell.angle_gamma   90.00
#
_symmetry.space_group_name_H-M   'P 1'
#
loop_
_entity.id
_entity.type
_entity.pdbx_description
1 polymer ?
#
loop_
_entity_poly.entity_id
_entity_poly.type
_entity_poly.pdbx_seq_one_letter_code
_entity_poly.pdbx_strand_id
1 'polypeptide(L)'
;MRPSSLKSTLATDHSAIWMDSSSPRLSMEPDCTVFMEEPLSARIERLARERPPVFKTSLNELIFVFSISMSQLLTDFFVSGFTVLLPTLIQELDIPQASNVWPATAFSLVIASTLLLFSRLGDMYGGYPIFLGGLAWLLLWSIIAGFSVNPVMLNICRALQGFGPAASLPTGVMLIGSLYRPGPRKNLVFAVYGTSAAFGFFGGIVVAGLVGQFLR
;
A
#
# COMPACT_ATOMS: atom_id res chain seq x y z
N MET A 1 17.49 -42.13 48.30
CA MET A 1 16.77 -43.35 47.86
C MET A 1 16.33 -43.12 46.37
N ARG A 2 16.99 -43.89 45.47
CA ARG A 2 16.55 -44.01 44.05
C ARG A 2 15.39 -44.99 43.96
N PRO A 3 14.56 -44.87 42.94
CA PRO A 3 14.21 -46.04 42.13
C PRO A 3 14.58 -45.85 40.66
N SER A 4 15.54 -46.60 40.24
CA SER A 4 15.82 -47.07 38.90
C SER A 4 14.80 -48.17 38.57
N SER A 5 13.88 -47.94 37.63
CA SER A 5 13.14 -49.06 36.99
C SER A 5 12.06 -48.51 36.02
N LEU A 6 12.47 -47.97 34.90
CA LEU A 6 11.54 -47.70 33.79
C LEU A 6 12.27 -47.45 32.44
N LYS A 7 13.39 -48.16 32.22
CA LYS A 7 14.16 -48.10 30.98
C LYS A 7 14.42 -49.44 30.29
N SER A 8 13.66 -50.50 30.61
CA SER A 8 13.93 -51.84 30.03
C SER A 8 12.75 -52.49 29.29
N THR A 9 11.69 -51.74 28.92
CA THR A 9 10.53 -52.37 28.26
C THR A 9 10.21 -51.78 26.87
N LEU A 10 11.12 -51.03 26.26
CA LEU A 10 10.92 -50.44 24.90
C LEU A 10 12.00 -50.86 23.89
N ALA A 11 12.76 -51.92 24.14
CA ALA A 11 13.88 -52.32 23.28
C ALA A 11 13.77 -53.74 22.67
N THR A 12 12.60 -54.36 22.65
CA THR A 12 12.49 -55.75 22.16
C THR A 12 11.23 -55.99 21.34
N ASP A 13 10.92 -55.16 20.35
CA ASP A 13 9.87 -55.53 19.37
C ASP A 13 10.02 -54.88 17.98
N HIS A 14 11.23 -54.58 17.57
CA HIS A 14 11.48 -54.09 16.20
C HIS A 14 12.13 -55.10 15.26
N SER A 15 12.38 -56.34 15.69
CA SER A 15 13.06 -57.37 14.86
C SER A 15 12.13 -58.45 14.32
N ALA A 16 10.83 -58.45 14.64
CA ALA A 16 9.90 -59.52 14.24
C ALA A 16 8.99 -59.15 13.04
N ILE A 17 9.14 -58.01 12.42
CA ILE A 17 8.24 -57.59 11.32
C ILE A 17 8.84 -57.82 9.92
N TRP A 18 10.07 -58.34 9.81
CA TRP A 18 10.80 -58.40 8.54
C TRP A 18 10.94 -59.79 7.89
N MET A 19 10.23 -60.81 8.31
CA MET A 19 10.28 -62.14 7.68
C MET A 19 8.88 -62.73 7.49
N ASP A 20 8.06 -62.14 6.65
CA ASP A 20 7.04 -62.89 5.92
C ASP A 20 7.15 -62.57 4.41
N SER A 21 7.88 -63.45 3.73
CA SER A 21 8.17 -63.37 2.30
C SER A 21 7.15 -64.15 1.45
N SER A 22 5.90 -64.25 1.89
CA SER A 22 4.85 -65.00 1.14
C SER A 22 3.54 -64.25 0.94
N SER A 23 3.58 -62.92 0.76
CA SER A 23 2.43 -62.22 0.22
C SER A 23 2.52 -62.14 -1.32
N PRO A 24 1.40 -62.37 -2.06
CA PRO A 24 1.40 -62.25 -3.51
C PRO A 24 1.75 -60.82 -3.88
N ARG A 25 2.76 -60.66 -4.73
CA ARG A 25 3.05 -59.37 -5.38
C ARG A 25 1.81 -59.01 -6.18
N LEU A 26 0.95 -58.20 -5.59
CA LEU A 26 0.11 -57.28 -6.33
C LEU A 26 1.09 -56.38 -7.05
N SER A 27 1.26 -56.62 -8.34
CA SER A 27 1.88 -55.72 -9.29
C SER A 27 0.98 -54.48 -9.43
N MET A 28 0.88 -53.72 -8.34
CA MET A 28 0.46 -52.36 -8.38
C MET A 28 1.75 -51.60 -8.68
N GLU A 29 2.10 -51.55 -9.94
CA GLU A 29 2.96 -50.50 -10.46
C GLU A 29 2.23 -49.19 -10.18
N PRO A 30 2.57 -48.47 -9.16
CA PRO A 30 2.10 -47.10 -9.12
C PRO A 30 2.91 -46.41 -10.20
N ASP A 31 2.21 -45.94 -11.20
CA ASP A 31 2.70 -44.93 -12.10
C ASP A 31 3.10 -43.69 -11.31
N CYS A 32 4.11 -43.87 -10.48
CA CYS A 32 4.72 -42.86 -9.61
C CYS A 32 5.66 -41.93 -10.39
N THR A 33 5.66 -41.98 -11.71
CA THR A 33 6.55 -41.19 -12.55
C THR A 33 5.95 -39.87 -13.01
N VAL A 34 4.77 -39.48 -12.53
CA VAL A 34 4.09 -38.27 -13.03
C VAL A 34 3.88 -37.19 -11.97
N PHE A 35 4.20 -37.43 -10.72
CA PHE A 35 4.34 -36.32 -9.78
C PHE A 35 5.83 -35.97 -9.60
N MET A 36 6.50 -35.53 -10.65
CA MET A 36 7.54 -34.54 -10.48
C MET A 36 6.84 -33.35 -9.85
N GLU A 37 6.83 -33.32 -8.51
CA GLU A 37 6.46 -32.11 -7.79
C GLU A 37 7.41 -31.05 -8.28
N GLU A 38 6.86 -30.15 -9.11
CA GLU A 38 7.54 -28.95 -9.52
C GLU A 38 8.22 -28.36 -8.28
N PRO A 39 9.53 -28.10 -8.29
CA PRO A 39 10.23 -27.65 -7.10
C PRO A 39 9.47 -26.48 -6.51
N LEU A 40 9.27 -26.48 -5.21
CA LEU A 40 8.46 -25.50 -4.46
C LEU A 40 8.74 -24.07 -4.91
N SER A 41 10.01 -23.78 -5.25
CA SER A 41 10.47 -22.49 -5.79
C SER A 41 9.82 -22.16 -7.15
N ALA A 42 9.73 -23.12 -8.08
CA ALA A 42 9.12 -22.89 -9.39
C ALA A 42 7.59 -22.71 -9.27
N ARG A 43 6.96 -23.46 -8.36
CA ARG A 43 5.54 -23.31 -8.05
C ARG A 43 5.23 -21.94 -7.42
N ILE A 44 6.07 -21.49 -6.50
CA ILE A 44 5.95 -20.15 -5.89
C ILE A 44 6.14 -19.08 -6.97
N GLU A 45 7.11 -19.21 -7.85
CA GLU A 45 7.38 -18.24 -8.91
C GLU A 45 6.24 -18.18 -9.92
N ARG A 46 5.66 -19.31 -10.31
CA ARG A 46 4.48 -19.36 -11.19
C ARG A 46 3.27 -18.69 -10.53
N LEU A 47 2.96 -19.05 -9.28
CA LEU A 47 1.88 -18.43 -8.51
C LEU A 47 2.08 -16.92 -8.29
N ALA A 48 3.33 -16.46 -8.23
CA ALA A 48 3.68 -15.05 -8.11
C ALA A 48 3.49 -14.26 -9.42
N ARG A 49 3.46 -14.96 -10.57
CA ARG A 49 3.14 -14.36 -11.89
C ARG A 49 1.64 -14.41 -12.21
N GLU A 50 0.88 -15.27 -11.52
CA GLU A 50 -0.57 -15.38 -11.72
C GLU A 50 -1.28 -14.12 -11.18
N ARG A 51 -2.41 -13.80 -11.81
CA ARG A 51 -3.27 -12.70 -11.35
C ARG A 51 -3.89 -13.04 -10.01
N PRO A 52 -4.09 -12.03 -9.13
CA PRO A 52 -4.92 -12.22 -7.95
C PRO A 52 -6.33 -12.66 -8.37
N PRO A 53 -6.90 -13.72 -7.76
CA PRO A 53 -8.21 -14.26 -8.14
C PRO A 53 -9.37 -13.27 -7.94
N VAL A 54 -9.12 -12.19 -7.22
CA VAL A 54 -10.08 -11.09 -7.00
C VAL A 54 -10.41 -10.34 -8.28
N PHE A 55 -9.47 -10.25 -9.24
CA PHE A 55 -9.67 -9.52 -10.48
C PHE A 55 -10.15 -10.42 -11.61
N LYS A 56 -11.44 -10.33 -11.95
CA LYS A 56 -12.03 -11.08 -13.08
C LYS A 56 -11.44 -10.66 -14.44
N THR A 57 -11.05 -9.40 -14.58
CA THR A 57 -10.57 -8.82 -15.84
C THR A 57 -9.28 -8.02 -15.62
N SER A 58 -8.38 -7.99 -16.64
CA SER A 58 -7.16 -7.16 -16.63
C SER A 58 -7.48 -5.68 -16.43
N LEU A 59 -8.61 -5.23 -16.94
CA LEU A 59 -9.05 -3.85 -16.85
C LEU A 59 -9.32 -3.43 -15.39
N ASN A 60 -9.95 -4.31 -14.61
CA ASN A 60 -10.21 -4.04 -13.19
C ASN A 60 -8.92 -3.94 -12.38
N GLU A 61 -7.94 -4.78 -12.69
CA GLU A 61 -6.60 -4.69 -12.08
C GLU A 61 -5.91 -3.38 -12.44
N LEU A 62 -5.95 -3.00 -13.73
CA LEU A 62 -5.36 -1.75 -14.20
C LEU A 62 -6.01 -0.53 -13.54
N ILE A 63 -7.34 -0.49 -13.47
CA ILE A 63 -8.10 0.58 -12.80
C ILE A 63 -7.71 0.66 -11.32
N PHE A 64 -7.57 -0.47 -10.65
CA PHE A 64 -7.17 -0.52 -9.24
C PHE A 64 -5.76 0.05 -9.02
N VAL A 65 -4.77 -0.41 -9.78
CA VAL A 65 -3.39 0.08 -9.70
C VAL A 65 -3.32 1.56 -10.06
N PHE A 66 -4.05 1.97 -11.10
CA PHE A 66 -4.13 3.37 -11.53
C PHE A 66 -4.74 4.26 -10.43
N SER A 67 -5.83 3.83 -9.78
CA SER A 67 -6.47 4.60 -8.71
C SER A 67 -5.55 4.83 -7.52
N ILE A 68 -4.81 3.79 -7.10
CA ILE A 68 -3.87 3.90 -5.98
C ILE A 68 -2.66 4.77 -6.38
N SER A 69 -2.12 4.58 -7.58
CA SER A 69 -1.02 5.41 -8.09
C SER A 69 -1.43 6.87 -8.27
N MET A 70 -2.66 7.12 -8.70
CA MET A 70 -3.20 8.48 -8.85
C MET A 70 -3.40 9.17 -7.50
N SER A 71 -3.77 8.43 -6.44
CA SER A 71 -3.87 9.01 -5.09
C SER A 71 -2.52 9.48 -4.57
N GLN A 72 -1.46 8.71 -4.81
CA GLN A 72 -0.09 9.09 -4.48
C GLN A 72 0.36 10.32 -5.27
N LEU A 73 0.16 10.28 -6.60
CA LEU A 73 0.49 11.38 -7.50
C LEU A 73 -0.18 12.68 -7.07
N LEU A 74 -1.48 12.67 -6.76
CA LEU A 74 -2.22 13.84 -6.30
C LEU A 74 -1.69 14.38 -4.98
N THR A 75 -1.34 13.50 -4.04
CA THR A 75 -0.78 13.92 -2.75
C THR A 75 0.51 14.70 -2.93
N ASP A 76 1.46 14.16 -3.71
CA ASP A 76 2.75 14.80 -3.95
C ASP A 76 2.61 16.06 -4.81
N PHE A 77 1.66 16.06 -5.75
CA PHE A 77 1.28 17.24 -6.52
C PHE A 77 0.80 18.39 -5.62
N PHE A 78 -0.07 18.11 -4.65
CA PHE A 78 -0.54 19.14 -3.71
C PHE A 78 0.54 19.63 -2.76
N VAL A 79 1.46 18.78 -2.34
CA VAL A 79 2.59 19.18 -1.50
C VAL A 79 3.54 20.11 -2.25
N SER A 80 4.01 19.67 -3.41
CA SER A 80 5.01 20.40 -4.20
C SER A 80 4.44 21.67 -4.83
N GLY A 81 3.26 21.56 -5.43
CA GLY A 81 2.61 22.68 -6.10
C GLY A 81 2.31 23.83 -5.15
N PHE A 82 1.82 23.51 -3.95
CA PHE A 82 1.54 24.53 -2.96
C PHE A 82 2.80 25.20 -2.42
N THR A 83 3.88 24.42 -2.25
CA THR A 83 5.16 24.97 -1.79
C THR A 83 5.73 26.00 -2.78
N VAL A 84 5.56 25.78 -4.10
CA VAL A 84 5.98 26.71 -5.14
C VAL A 84 5.08 27.95 -5.22
N LEU A 85 3.77 27.79 -5.00
CA LEU A 85 2.82 28.91 -5.00
C LEU A 85 2.87 29.76 -3.72
N LEU A 86 3.47 29.26 -2.65
CA LEU A 86 3.50 29.92 -1.35
C LEU A 86 4.03 31.37 -1.41
N PRO A 87 5.14 31.69 -2.10
CA PRO A 87 5.63 33.07 -2.17
C PRO A 87 4.64 34.04 -2.83
N THR A 88 3.92 33.60 -3.84
CA THR A 88 2.88 34.39 -4.53
C THR A 88 1.69 34.62 -3.60
N LEU A 89 1.24 33.58 -2.91
CA LEU A 89 0.13 33.66 -1.94
C LEU A 89 0.44 34.57 -0.75
N ILE A 90 1.69 34.62 -0.29
CA ILE A 90 2.12 35.50 0.79
C ILE A 90 1.97 36.98 0.36
N GLN A 91 2.29 37.28 -0.88
CA GLN A 91 2.17 38.65 -1.43
C GLN A 91 0.72 39.08 -1.65
N GLU A 92 -0.10 38.16 -2.17
CA GLU A 92 -1.52 38.40 -2.52
C GLU A 92 -2.41 38.52 -1.27
N LEU A 93 -2.16 37.69 -0.25
CA LEU A 93 -2.97 37.60 0.98
C LEU A 93 -2.40 38.43 2.14
N ASP A 94 -1.30 39.17 1.93
CA ASP A 94 -0.61 39.99 2.94
C ASP A 94 -0.34 39.22 4.24
N ILE A 95 0.19 37.98 4.09
CA ILE A 95 0.42 37.07 5.21
C ILE A 95 1.64 37.57 6.02
N PRO A 96 1.50 37.77 7.38
CA PRO A 96 2.62 38.18 8.22
C PRO A 96 3.79 37.19 8.12
N GLN A 97 5.03 37.73 8.13
CA GLN A 97 6.26 36.90 8.03
C GLN A 97 6.36 35.78 9.09
N ALA A 98 5.80 36.02 10.29
CA ALA A 98 5.78 35.06 11.37
C ALA A 98 4.90 33.80 11.09
N SER A 99 3.94 33.90 10.17
CA SER A 99 2.97 32.84 9.86
C SER A 99 3.02 32.33 8.42
N ASN A 100 3.99 32.77 7.62
CA ASN A 100 4.07 32.46 6.20
C ASN A 100 4.31 30.97 5.88
N VAL A 101 4.91 30.21 6.80
CA VAL A 101 5.24 28.79 6.61
C VAL A 101 4.06 27.87 6.90
N TRP A 102 3.10 28.32 7.73
CA TRP A 102 1.99 27.48 8.20
C TRP A 102 1.13 26.89 7.08
N PRO A 103 0.77 27.61 6.01
CA PRO A 103 -0.08 27.06 4.97
C PRO A 103 0.55 25.85 4.24
N ALA A 104 1.88 25.83 4.10
CA ALA A 104 2.58 24.70 3.46
C ALA A 104 2.78 23.54 4.42
N THR A 105 3.11 23.82 5.69
CA THR A 105 3.47 22.80 6.67
C THR A 105 2.25 22.14 7.33
N ALA A 106 1.13 22.86 7.49
CA ALA A 106 -0.08 22.33 8.13
C ALA A 106 -0.60 21.03 7.46
N PHE A 107 -0.60 20.98 6.14
CA PHE A 107 -0.98 19.79 5.38
C PHE A 107 -0.10 18.58 5.73
N SER A 108 1.22 18.73 5.65
CA SER A 108 2.17 17.65 5.91
C SER A 108 2.19 17.25 7.40
N LEU A 109 2.00 18.20 8.30
CA LEU A 109 1.94 17.95 9.73
C LEU A 109 0.74 17.06 10.09
N VAL A 110 -0.43 17.36 9.55
CA VAL A 110 -1.64 16.55 9.77
C VAL A 110 -1.47 15.14 9.19
N ILE A 111 -0.89 15.00 7.99
CA ILE A 111 -0.59 13.68 7.43
C ILE A 111 0.30 12.90 8.39
N ALA A 112 1.43 13.48 8.83
CA ALA A 112 2.39 12.81 9.68
C ALA A 112 1.79 12.40 11.03
N SER A 113 0.98 13.26 11.66
CA SER A 113 0.38 13.01 12.99
C SER A 113 -0.73 11.97 12.96
N THR A 114 -1.49 11.86 11.87
CA THR A 114 -2.69 11.01 11.78
C THR A 114 -2.51 9.73 10.97
N LEU A 115 -1.38 9.59 10.26
CA LEU A 115 -1.08 8.44 9.40
C LEU A 115 -1.20 7.11 10.13
N LEU A 116 -0.64 7.00 11.34
CA LEU A 116 -0.70 5.78 12.14
C LEU A 116 -2.11 5.45 12.62
N LEU A 117 -2.91 6.48 12.94
CA LEU A 117 -4.30 6.31 13.34
C LEU A 117 -5.12 5.71 12.19
N PHE A 118 -5.02 6.29 11.00
CA PHE A 118 -5.75 5.80 9.82
C PHE A 118 -5.24 4.44 9.33
N SER A 119 -3.97 4.12 9.51
CA SER A 119 -3.45 2.77 9.27
C SER A 119 -4.17 1.74 10.13
N ARG A 120 -4.35 2.01 11.42
CA ARG A 120 -5.10 1.13 12.33
C ARG A 120 -6.59 1.04 11.98
N LEU A 121 -7.20 2.15 11.59
CA LEU A 121 -8.57 2.12 11.10
C LEU A 121 -8.70 1.24 9.83
N GLY A 122 -7.74 1.33 8.92
CA GLY A 122 -7.68 0.48 7.73
C GLY A 122 -7.62 -1.00 8.05
N ASP A 123 -6.86 -1.38 9.09
CA ASP A 123 -6.77 -2.77 9.56
C ASP A 123 -8.09 -3.28 10.16
N MET A 124 -8.84 -2.40 10.85
CA MET A 124 -10.10 -2.79 11.52
C MET A 124 -11.31 -2.82 10.59
N TYR A 125 -11.48 -1.82 9.76
CA TYR A 125 -12.67 -1.64 8.90
C TYR A 125 -12.45 -2.12 7.46
N GLY A 126 -11.21 -2.51 7.11
CA GLY A 126 -10.81 -2.86 5.76
C GLY A 126 -10.23 -1.67 4.99
N GLY A 127 -9.22 -1.94 4.14
CA GLY A 127 -8.50 -0.88 3.44
C GLY A 127 -9.32 -0.17 2.38
N TYR A 128 -10.24 -0.88 1.69
CA TYR A 128 -10.99 -0.31 0.58
C TYR A 128 -11.92 0.87 0.96
N PRO A 129 -12.80 0.74 1.98
CA PRO A 129 -13.69 1.85 2.36
C PRO A 129 -12.91 3.05 2.92
N ILE A 130 -11.85 2.82 3.69
CA ILE A 130 -11.01 3.90 4.24
C ILE A 130 -10.24 4.62 3.13
N PHE A 131 -9.72 3.88 2.15
CA PHE A 131 -9.07 4.44 0.97
C PHE A 131 -10.01 5.36 0.18
N LEU A 132 -11.22 4.88 -0.11
CA LEU A 132 -12.21 5.63 -0.87
C LEU A 132 -12.70 6.88 -0.10
N GLY A 133 -12.92 6.72 1.20
CA GLY A 133 -13.27 7.81 2.11
C GLY A 133 -12.19 8.88 2.18
N GLY A 134 -10.90 8.48 2.24
CA GLY A 134 -9.77 9.40 2.20
C GLY A 134 -9.69 10.21 0.92
N LEU A 135 -9.91 9.56 -0.24
CA LEU A 135 -9.95 10.26 -1.54
C LEU A 135 -11.13 11.24 -1.64
N ALA A 136 -12.32 10.82 -1.22
CA ALA A 136 -13.49 11.69 -1.22
C ALA A 136 -13.28 12.90 -0.31
N TRP A 137 -12.68 12.70 0.86
CA TRP A 137 -12.33 13.76 1.78
C TRP A 137 -11.31 14.74 1.19
N LEU A 138 -10.27 14.23 0.54
CA LEU A 138 -9.27 15.04 -0.16
C LEU A 138 -9.91 15.92 -1.22
N LEU A 139 -10.79 15.35 -2.06
CA LEU A 139 -11.49 16.08 -3.13
C LEU A 139 -12.38 17.17 -2.56
N LEU A 140 -13.18 16.87 -1.53
CA LEU A 140 -14.08 17.82 -0.90
C LEU A 140 -13.31 19.04 -0.38
N TRP A 141 -12.27 18.81 0.43
CA TRP A 141 -11.49 19.91 1.01
C TRP A 141 -10.61 20.63 -0.01
N SER A 142 -10.25 19.97 -1.12
CA SER A 142 -9.55 20.60 -2.23
C SER A 142 -10.42 21.67 -2.91
N ILE A 143 -11.70 21.36 -3.12
CA ILE A 143 -12.67 22.31 -3.70
C ILE A 143 -12.87 23.49 -2.74
N ILE A 144 -13.09 23.23 -1.44
CA ILE A 144 -13.30 24.28 -0.43
C ILE A 144 -12.06 25.17 -0.30
N ALA A 145 -10.86 24.60 -0.34
CA ALA A 145 -9.60 25.35 -0.31
C ALA A 145 -9.43 26.29 -1.51
N GLY A 146 -9.94 25.88 -2.69
CA GLY A 146 -9.90 26.71 -3.90
C GLY A 146 -10.74 28.00 -3.82
N PHE A 147 -11.76 28.04 -2.96
CA PHE A 147 -12.59 29.23 -2.70
C PHE A 147 -12.15 30.05 -1.48
N SER A 148 -10.99 29.77 -0.94
CA SER A 148 -10.51 30.41 0.28
C SER A 148 -10.04 31.85 -0.04
N VAL A 149 -10.64 32.84 0.63
CA VAL A 149 -10.36 34.28 0.47
C VAL A 149 -9.52 34.81 1.64
N ASN A 150 -9.37 34.00 2.72
CA ASN A 150 -8.73 34.45 3.96
C ASN A 150 -7.57 33.51 4.32
N PRO A 151 -6.37 34.02 4.74
CA PRO A 151 -5.23 33.20 5.14
C PRO A 151 -5.56 32.16 6.24
N VAL A 152 -6.38 32.54 7.21
CA VAL A 152 -6.79 31.63 8.31
C VAL A 152 -7.66 30.50 7.76
N MET A 153 -8.60 30.79 6.87
CA MET A 153 -9.45 29.80 6.21
C MET A 153 -8.59 28.83 5.38
N LEU A 154 -7.62 29.36 4.63
CA LEU A 154 -6.70 28.56 3.84
C LEU A 154 -5.92 27.58 4.71
N ASN A 155 -5.38 28.02 5.86
CA ASN A 155 -4.63 27.17 6.78
C ASN A 155 -5.50 26.03 7.35
N ILE A 156 -6.74 26.33 7.74
CA ILE A 156 -7.69 25.35 8.25
C ILE A 156 -8.06 24.35 7.15
N CYS A 157 -8.36 24.81 5.95
CA CYS A 157 -8.67 23.94 4.81
C CYS A 157 -7.50 23.01 4.46
N ARG A 158 -6.26 23.53 4.52
CA ARG A 158 -5.04 22.74 4.29
C ARG A 158 -4.83 21.68 5.37
N ALA A 159 -5.04 22.03 6.62
CA ALA A 159 -4.96 21.06 7.72
C ALA A 159 -6.00 19.94 7.54
N LEU A 160 -7.26 20.29 7.25
CA LEU A 160 -8.33 19.33 7.05
C LEU A 160 -8.14 18.49 5.77
N GLN A 161 -7.59 19.08 4.71
CA GLN A 161 -7.23 18.36 3.50
C GLN A 161 -6.19 17.26 3.76
N GLY A 162 -5.28 17.45 4.73
CA GLY A 162 -4.25 16.48 5.10
C GLY A 162 -4.79 15.15 5.64
N PHE A 163 -6.01 15.11 6.17
CA PHE A 163 -6.63 13.83 6.60
C PHE A 163 -6.90 12.87 5.45
N GLY A 164 -7.16 13.39 4.24
CA GLY A 164 -7.39 12.56 3.05
C GLY A 164 -6.20 11.66 2.72
N PRO A 165 -5.01 12.22 2.45
CA PRO A 165 -3.79 11.45 2.21
C PRO A 165 -3.39 10.58 3.41
N ALA A 166 -3.58 11.06 4.64
CA ALA A 166 -3.31 10.27 5.84
C ALA A 166 -4.12 8.97 5.89
N ALA A 167 -5.34 8.97 5.34
CA ALA A 167 -6.17 7.79 5.22
C ALA A 167 -5.83 6.95 3.96
N SER A 168 -5.63 7.59 2.80
CA SER A 168 -5.47 6.89 1.52
C SER A 168 -4.07 6.28 1.32
N LEU A 169 -2.99 6.91 1.80
CA LEU A 169 -1.63 6.42 1.59
C LEU A 169 -1.37 5.07 2.27
N PRO A 170 -1.57 4.90 3.60
CA PRO A 170 -1.29 3.63 4.26
C PRO A 170 -2.24 2.53 3.80
N THR A 171 -3.51 2.85 3.56
CA THR A 171 -4.50 1.87 3.09
C THR A 171 -4.25 1.45 1.65
N GLY A 172 -3.76 2.34 0.78
CA GLY A 172 -3.33 2.01 -0.58
C GLY A 172 -2.18 1.00 -0.60
N VAL A 173 -1.12 1.24 0.20
CA VAL A 173 0.01 0.32 0.36
C VAL A 173 -0.45 -1.02 0.96
N MET A 174 -1.33 -1.00 1.95
CA MET A 174 -1.91 -2.20 2.56
C MET A 174 -2.72 -3.01 1.54
N LEU A 175 -3.53 -2.38 0.69
CA LEU A 175 -4.29 -3.03 -0.36
C LEU A 175 -3.39 -3.71 -1.41
N ILE A 176 -2.33 -3.03 -1.86
CA ILE A 176 -1.33 -3.65 -2.75
C ILE A 176 -0.67 -4.83 -2.04
N GLY A 177 -0.27 -4.65 -0.78
CA GLY A 177 0.40 -5.66 0.02
C GLY A 177 -0.42 -6.93 0.24
N SER A 178 -1.73 -6.80 0.45
CA SER A 178 -2.66 -7.90 0.74
C SER A 178 -3.16 -8.62 -0.51
N LEU A 179 -3.36 -7.90 -1.62
CA LEU A 179 -3.90 -8.47 -2.86
C LEU A 179 -2.84 -9.20 -3.70
N TYR A 180 -1.59 -8.72 -3.67
CA TYR A 180 -0.52 -9.29 -4.48
C TYR A 180 0.38 -10.21 -3.66
N ARG A 181 0.58 -11.44 -4.13
CA ARG A 181 1.57 -12.38 -3.56
C ARG A 181 3.00 -11.84 -3.78
N PRO A 182 3.94 -12.16 -2.88
CA PRO A 182 5.36 -11.81 -3.08
C PRO A 182 5.86 -12.33 -4.42
N GLY A 183 6.41 -11.44 -5.27
CA GLY A 183 6.90 -11.83 -6.58
C GLY A 183 7.07 -10.64 -7.53
N PRO A 184 7.51 -10.90 -8.78
CA PRO A 184 7.85 -9.85 -9.74
C PRO A 184 6.68 -8.92 -10.06
N ARG A 185 5.44 -9.43 -10.04
CA ARG A 185 4.23 -8.65 -10.29
C ARG A 185 3.96 -7.63 -9.17
N LYS A 186 4.12 -8.05 -7.91
CA LYS A 186 4.02 -7.14 -6.76
C LYS A 186 5.06 -6.03 -6.84
N ASN A 187 6.30 -6.38 -7.17
CA ASN A 187 7.40 -5.41 -7.31
C ASN A 187 7.10 -4.40 -8.42
N LEU A 188 6.54 -4.85 -9.55
CA LEU A 188 6.12 -3.95 -10.64
C LEU A 188 5.05 -2.96 -10.18
N VAL A 189 4.01 -3.41 -9.45
CA VAL A 189 2.96 -2.52 -8.94
C VAL A 189 3.51 -1.51 -7.95
N PHE A 190 4.41 -1.92 -7.04
CA PHE A 190 5.09 -0.99 -6.15
C PHE A 190 6.02 -0.02 -6.88
N ALA A 191 6.68 -0.46 -7.96
CA ALA A 191 7.50 0.42 -8.79
C ALA A 191 6.64 1.49 -9.49
N VAL A 192 5.48 1.12 -10.04
CA VAL A 192 4.52 2.06 -10.64
C VAL A 192 4.01 3.06 -9.59
N TYR A 193 3.66 2.56 -8.40
CA TYR A 193 3.21 3.40 -7.29
C TYR A 193 4.31 4.40 -6.86
N GLY A 194 5.56 3.96 -6.68
CA GLY A 194 6.68 4.83 -6.33
C GLY A 194 7.03 5.84 -7.42
N THR A 195 6.95 5.42 -8.69
CA THR A 195 7.20 6.32 -9.84
C THR A 195 6.13 7.40 -9.93
N SER A 196 4.86 7.10 -9.60
CA SER A 196 3.78 8.08 -9.59
C SER A 196 4.02 9.22 -8.59
N ALA A 197 4.70 8.96 -7.47
CA ALA A 197 5.12 9.99 -6.51
C ALA A 197 6.05 11.03 -7.15
N ALA A 198 7.07 10.56 -7.87
CA ALA A 198 8.01 11.44 -8.56
C ALA A 198 7.31 12.29 -9.64
N PHE A 199 6.44 11.68 -10.44
CA PHE A 199 5.65 12.42 -11.43
C PHE A 199 4.71 13.44 -10.79
N GLY A 200 4.08 13.10 -9.65
CA GLY A 200 3.25 14.04 -8.89
C GLY A 200 4.05 15.25 -8.42
N PHE A 201 5.21 15.00 -7.86
CA PHE A 201 6.10 16.05 -7.35
C PHE A 201 6.56 17.00 -8.47
N PHE A 202 7.09 16.47 -9.57
CA PHE A 202 7.50 17.29 -10.72
C PHE A 202 6.32 18.01 -11.37
N GLY A 203 5.20 17.32 -11.56
CA GLY A 203 3.99 17.92 -12.12
C GLY A 203 3.48 19.09 -11.28
N GLY A 204 3.52 18.96 -9.95
CA GLY A 204 3.14 20.05 -9.05
C GLY A 204 4.03 21.28 -9.19
N ILE A 205 5.36 21.10 -9.28
CA ILE A 205 6.30 22.21 -9.46
C ILE A 205 6.04 22.91 -10.81
N VAL A 206 5.90 22.16 -11.90
CA VAL A 206 5.73 22.72 -13.25
C VAL A 206 4.42 23.49 -13.33
N VAL A 207 3.31 22.89 -12.90
CA VAL A 207 1.99 23.55 -12.96
C VAL A 207 1.95 24.77 -12.06
N ALA A 208 2.46 24.66 -10.83
CA ALA A 208 2.51 25.79 -9.92
C ALA A 208 3.39 26.94 -10.42
N GLY A 209 4.54 26.61 -11.04
CA GLY A 209 5.43 27.59 -11.65
C GLY A 209 4.75 28.34 -12.82
N LEU A 210 4.03 27.62 -13.69
CA LEU A 210 3.27 28.22 -14.80
C LEU A 210 2.16 29.12 -14.27
N VAL A 211 1.34 28.62 -13.32
CA VAL A 211 0.25 29.40 -12.73
C VAL A 211 0.78 30.65 -12.03
N GLY A 212 1.87 30.54 -11.30
CA GLY A 212 2.51 31.66 -10.62
C GLY A 212 3.04 32.75 -11.59
N GLN A 213 3.41 32.38 -12.82
CA GLN A 213 3.78 33.36 -13.87
C GLN A 213 2.57 34.05 -14.51
N PHE A 214 1.45 33.33 -14.66
CA PHE A 214 0.24 33.88 -15.25
C PHE A 214 -0.54 34.78 -14.28
N LEU A 215 -0.39 34.59 -12.97
CA LEU A 215 -1.02 35.43 -11.94
C LEU A 215 -0.23 36.71 -11.62
N ARG A 216 0.95 36.88 -12.20
CA ARG A 216 1.79 38.05 -12.05
C ARG A 216 1.57 39.05 -13.19
#